data_fdc24e7bc6e3d85cd640550f52c33f4d
#
_entry.id   fdc24e7bc6e3d85cd640550f52c33f4d
#
_cell.length_a   1.000
_cell.length_b   1.000
_cell.length_c   1.000
_cell.angle_alpha   90.00
_cell.angle_beta   90.00
_cell.angle_gamma   90.00
#
_symmetry.space_group_name_H-M   'P 1'
#
loop_
_entity.id
_entity.type
_entity.pdbx_description
1 polymer ?
#
loop_
_entity_poly.entity_id
_entity_poly.type
_entity_poly.pdbx_seq_one_letter_code
_entity_poly.pdbx_strand_id
1 'polypeptide(L)'
;MNLSLKLNYHLGTTFVLGGAALIWFLGIGGRDLYLLPLLCWLPFAGWRIWKGKAIFLITWPSQRLIDRAFSYGKWALGIFFLLFCLRAVLRYLSFQWNIWDSGIFSNVIYNMSQGELWWSHYEVHPWADHFTPSIGILAPFYWIHPHFVWIVLAKILSYTLVPLGFWQVAKNLNQPVERAIALTILVSSAWLLWYKPTVSSLWYEWQPSCLAPPVIVFCFLWLEKKEWLKFSLGMLFLLGLKEHMGIVPLGFGCYLVLQRKEQLWTGLVLIVLGLTALFSITYGLIPFFRGDQPSWSVPALDFWGNLPGKFIYSWKLLLPLAFLPLLYFRIGIMAGPAVGVNLIAARETMRSTSYHYDDVSGVLLLIAVLVILSTKDWQKYWELLKSRTQQVLLLAWIIGTFLLMPSSVGQELKSAWPTSKHFEIHQELSEVKKQYPLNEGVAVQSSLGVHFQQREVNYIAGSNQYPCGEEQADRFHQLALKRKHWL
;
A
#
# COMPACT_ATOMS: atom_id res chain seq x y z
N MET A 1 -34.44 33.31 -4.29
CA MET A 1 -34.44 31.86 -3.94
C MET A 1 -33.89 31.70 -2.54
N ASN A 2 -34.77 31.30 -1.60
CA ASN A 2 -34.50 31.33 -0.16
C ASN A 2 -33.22 30.56 0.24
N LEU A 3 -32.45 31.12 1.15
CA LEU A 3 -31.22 30.52 1.71
C LEU A 3 -31.50 29.13 2.28
N SER A 4 -32.67 28.90 2.85
CA SER A 4 -33.17 27.61 3.36
C SER A 4 -33.29 26.53 2.29
N LEU A 5 -33.74 26.86 1.08
CA LEU A 5 -33.81 25.91 -0.03
C LEU A 5 -32.43 25.54 -0.57
N LYS A 6 -31.48 26.48 -0.63
CA LYS A 6 -30.08 26.15 -0.99
C LYS A 6 -29.43 25.20 0.02
N LEU A 7 -29.63 25.44 1.32
CA LEU A 7 -29.08 24.61 2.39
C LEU A 7 -29.61 23.17 2.32
N ASN A 8 -30.92 22.99 2.08
CA ASN A 8 -31.59 21.68 2.03
C ASN A 8 -31.08 20.80 0.85
N TYR A 9 -30.74 21.38 -0.30
CA TYR A 9 -30.22 20.60 -1.44
C TYR A 9 -28.78 20.13 -1.22
N HIS A 10 -27.95 20.95 -0.58
CA HIS A 10 -26.57 20.56 -0.26
C HIS A 10 -26.52 19.50 0.83
N LEU A 11 -27.42 19.60 1.82
CA LEU A 11 -27.63 18.58 2.83
C LEU A 11 -28.05 17.25 2.18
N GLY A 12 -28.97 17.26 1.20
CA GLY A 12 -29.38 16.06 0.47
C GLY A 12 -28.23 15.37 -0.26
N THR A 13 -27.41 16.12 -1.01
CA THR A 13 -26.23 15.58 -1.68
C THR A 13 -25.22 14.99 -0.68
N THR A 14 -24.96 15.69 0.41
CA THR A 14 -24.04 15.22 1.48
C THR A 14 -24.59 13.95 2.13
N PHE A 15 -25.91 13.86 2.33
CA PHE A 15 -26.57 12.67 2.91
C PHE A 15 -26.46 11.45 1.98
N VAL A 16 -26.66 11.61 0.68
CA VAL A 16 -26.56 10.52 -0.31
C VAL A 16 -25.12 10.01 -0.40
N LEU A 17 -24.16 10.90 -0.56
CA LEU A 17 -22.74 10.52 -0.67
C LEU A 17 -22.21 9.95 0.66
N GLY A 18 -22.57 10.55 1.78
CA GLY A 18 -22.22 10.05 3.11
C GLY A 18 -22.86 8.70 3.41
N GLY A 19 -24.14 8.50 3.04
CA GLY A 19 -24.82 7.22 3.16
C GLY A 19 -24.18 6.12 2.32
N ALA A 20 -23.87 6.40 1.04
CA ALA A 20 -23.16 5.48 0.17
C ALA A 20 -21.79 5.10 0.74
N ALA A 21 -21.02 6.08 1.22
CA ALA A 21 -19.73 5.84 1.85
C ALA A 21 -19.86 5.02 3.14
N LEU A 22 -20.87 5.26 3.95
CA LEU A 22 -21.10 4.50 5.18
C LEU A 22 -21.50 3.05 4.89
N ILE A 23 -22.44 2.82 3.94
CA ILE A 23 -22.83 1.47 3.50
C ILE A 23 -21.61 0.71 2.99
N TRP A 24 -20.79 1.35 2.16
CA TRP A 24 -19.54 0.77 1.68
C TRP A 24 -18.58 0.45 2.85
N PHE A 25 -18.33 1.40 3.75
CA PHE A 25 -17.39 1.23 4.87
C PHE A 25 -17.78 0.07 5.78
N LEU A 26 -19.06 -0.05 6.10
CA LEU A 26 -19.59 -1.13 6.95
C LEU A 26 -19.63 -2.48 6.23
N GLY A 27 -19.43 -2.52 4.91
CA GLY A 27 -19.51 -3.76 4.12
C GLY A 27 -20.92 -4.36 4.10
N ILE A 28 -21.96 -3.53 4.24
CA ILE A 28 -23.35 -3.96 4.21
C ILE A 28 -23.75 -4.27 2.77
N GLY A 29 -24.13 -5.52 2.52
CA GLY A 29 -24.54 -5.98 1.19
C GLY A 29 -23.39 -6.16 0.20
N GLY A 30 -23.75 -6.42 -1.06
CA GLY A 30 -22.79 -6.54 -2.17
C GLY A 30 -22.36 -5.17 -2.70
N ARG A 31 -21.46 -5.19 -3.70
CA ARG A 31 -20.93 -4.00 -4.37
C ARG A 31 -22.05 -3.07 -4.89
N ASP A 32 -23.17 -3.63 -5.30
CA ASP A 32 -24.27 -2.89 -5.92
C ASP A 32 -25.04 -2.04 -4.90
N LEU A 33 -25.04 -2.42 -3.61
CA LEU A 33 -25.83 -1.74 -2.61
C LEU A 33 -25.33 -0.32 -2.30
N TYR A 34 -24.02 -0.09 -2.25
CA TYR A 34 -23.49 1.26 -2.03
C TYR A 34 -23.52 2.12 -3.31
N LEU A 35 -23.59 1.49 -4.48
CA LEU A 35 -23.76 2.21 -5.75
C LEU A 35 -25.20 2.68 -5.96
N LEU A 36 -26.19 2.01 -5.39
CA LEU A 36 -27.60 2.34 -5.57
C LEU A 36 -27.95 3.79 -5.19
N PRO A 37 -27.57 4.33 -4.01
CA PRO A 37 -27.80 5.73 -3.69
C PRO A 37 -27.16 6.68 -4.71
N LEU A 38 -25.95 6.34 -5.19
CA LEU A 38 -25.26 7.13 -6.20
C LEU A 38 -26.00 7.11 -7.53
N LEU A 39 -26.42 5.95 -8.00
CA LEU A 39 -27.20 5.80 -9.25
C LEU A 39 -28.53 6.55 -9.20
N CYS A 40 -29.24 6.50 -8.07
CA CYS A 40 -30.49 7.25 -7.88
C CYS A 40 -30.25 8.77 -7.86
N TRP A 41 -29.10 9.23 -7.39
CA TRP A 41 -28.75 10.64 -7.32
C TRP A 41 -28.24 11.22 -8.65
N LEU A 42 -27.63 10.42 -9.53
CA LEU A 42 -27.03 10.85 -10.79
C LEU A 42 -28.01 11.61 -11.73
N PRO A 43 -29.25 11.14 -11.98
CA PRO A 43 -30.19 11.86 -12.83
C PRO A 43 -30.51 13.25 -12.27
N PHE A 44 -30.66 13.36 -10.96
CA PHE A 44 -30.88 14.64 -10.28
C PHE A 44 -29.66 15.56 -10.41
N ALA A 45 -28.47 15.04 -10.23
CA ALA A 45 -27.21 15.76 -10.38
C ALA A 45 -27.05 16.29 -11.82
N GLY A 46 -27.28 15.45 -12.83
CA GLY A 46 -27.22 15.80 -14.25
C GLY A 46 -28.23 16.88 -14.61
N TRP A 47 -29.48 16.76 -14.15
CA TRP A 47 -30.51 17.79 -14.36
C TRP A 47 -30.12 19.13 -13.75
N ARG A 48 -29.57 19.14 -12.53
CA ARG A 48 -29.10 20.38 -11.89
C ARG A 48 -28.00 21.06 -12.69
N ILE A 49 -26.98 20.31 -13.15
CA ILE A 49 -25.88 20.83 -13.97
C ILE A 49 -26.45 21.41 -15.27
N TRP A 50 -27.38 20.68 -15.91
CA TRP A 50 -28.02 21.14 -17.15
C TRP A 50 -28.75 22.47 -16.94
N LYS A 51 -29.43 22.67 -15.82
CA LYS A 51 -30.09 23.93 -15.43
C LYS A 51 -29.11 25.01 -14.93
N GLY A 52 -27.79 24.79 -15.01
CA GLY A 52 -26.77 25.75 -14.53
C GLY A 52 -26.75 25.90 -13.00
N LYS A 53 -27.33 24.96 -12.26
CA LYS A 53 -27.39 24.98 -10.78
C LYS A 53 -26.25 24.17 -10.21
N ALA A 54 -25.54 24.71 -9.20
CA ALA A 54 -24.49 23.98 -8.50
C ALA A 54 -25.03 22.76 -7.75
N ILE A 55 -24.31 21.64 -7.82
CA ILE A 55 -24.56 20.43 -7.04
C ILE A 55 -23.69 20.45 -5.78
N PHE A 56 -22.45 20.90 -5.93
CA PHE A 56 -21.48 21.00 -4.84
C PHE A 56 -21.24 22.47 -4.49
N LEU A 57 -21.20 22.77 -3.21
CA LEU A 57 -20.65 24.02 -2.73
C LEU A 57 -19.13 23.83 -2.58
N ILE A 58 -18.37 24.43 -3.49
CA ILE A 58 -16.91 24.44 -3.42
C ILE A 58 -16.52 25.63 -2.51
N THR A 59 -16.80 25.49 -1.23
CA THR A 59 -16.37 26.43 -0.21
C THR A 59 -15.45 25.71 0.76
N TRP A 60 -14.39 26.39 1.17
CA TRP A 60 -13.56 25.85 2.24
C TRP A 60 -14.41 25.71 3.52
N PRO A 61 -14.29 24.58 4.24
CA PRO A 61 -15.01 24.40 5.49
C PRO A 61 -14.58 25.46 6.50
N SER A 62 -15.49 25.81 7.43
CA SER A 62 -15.18 26.77 8.48
C SER A 62 -14.04 26.26 9.38
N GLN A 63 -13.26 27.18 9.95
CA GLN A 63 -12.15 26.82 10.85
C GLN A 63 -12.58 25.85 11.95
N ARG A 64 -13.72 26.10 12.60
CA ARG A 64 -14.26 25.19 13.65
C ARG A 64 -14.49 23.77 13.15
N LEU A 65 -14.96 23.60 11.92
CA LEU A 65 -15.18 22.28 11.34
C LEU A 65 -13.85 21.58 11.05
N ILE A 66 -12.86 22.32 10.56
CA ILE A 66 -11.52 21.81 10.28
C ILE A 66 -10.83 21.37 11.56
N ASP A 67 -10.89 22.18 12.61
CA ASP A 67 -10.28 21.86 13.92
C ASP A 67 -10.91 20.62 14.55
N ARG A 68 -12.25 20.49 14.45
CA ARG A 68 -12.96 19.28 14.87
C ARG A 68 -12.54 18.07 14.04
N ALA A 69 -12.51 18.20 12.72
CA ALA A 69 -12.11 17.11 11.82
C ALA A 69 -10.67 16.67 12.11
N PHE A 70 -9.76 17.60 12.38
CA PHE A 70 -8.38 17.27 12.76
C PHE A 70 -8.30 16.57 14.12
N SER A 71 -9.07 17.04 15.11
CA SER A 71 -9.15 16.39 16.43
C SER A 71 -9.70 14.97 16.31
N TYR A 72 -10.80 14.80 15.59
CA TYR A 72 -11.39 13.47 15.35
C TYR A 72 -10.49 12.58 14.47
N GLY A 73 -9.70 13.18 13.57
CA GLY A 73 -8.75 12.45 12.74
C GLY A 73 -7.73 11.64 13.54
N LYS A 74 -7.30 12.13 14.69
CA LYS A 74 -6.39 11.40 15.61
C LYS A 74 -7.07 10.15 16.18
N TRP A 75 -8.32 10.28 16.61
CA TRP A 75 -9.12 9.16 17.09
C TRP A 75 -9.41 8.15 15.96
N ALA A 76 -9.74 8.66 14.77
CA ALA A 76 -9.94 7.83 13.59
C ALA A 76 -8.70 6.99 13.27
N LEU A 77 -7.49 7.56 13.31
CA LEU A 77 -6.25 6.81 13.13
C LEU A 77 -6.07 5.71 14.17
N GLY A 78 -6.38 6.00 15.45
CA GLY A 78 -6.36 5.00 16.52
C GLY A 78 -7.35 3.86 16.25
N ILE A 79 -8.58 4.19 15.85
CA ILE A 79 -9.62 3.20 15.48
C ILE A 79 -9.17 2.39 14.27
N PHE A 80 -8.59 3.02 13.24
CA PHE A 80 -8.05 2.31 12.09
C PHE A 80 -6.96 1.32 12.49
N PHE A 81 -6.01 1.76 13.30
CA PHE A 81 -4.96 0.88 13.81
C PHE A 81 -5.56 -0.35 14.49
N LEU A 82 -6.54 -0.16 15.39
CA LEU A 82 -7.22 -1.26 16.09
C LEU A 82 -8.00 -2.17 15.14
N LEU A 83 -8.69 -1.63 14.15
CA LEU A 83 -9.42 -2.43 13.15
C LEU A 83 -8.47 -3.27 12.29
N PHE A 84 -7.30 -2.73 11.94
CA PHE A 84 -6.29 -3.47 11.21
C PHE A 84 -5.65 -4.57 12.07
N CYS A 85 -5.39 -4.29 13.35
CA CYS A 85 -4.94 -5.31 14.29
C CYS A 85 -6.00 -6.42 14.44
N LEU A 86 -7.26 -6.05 14.60
CA LEU A 86 -8.36 -7.02 14.67
C LEU A 86 -8.41 -7.90 13.41
N ARG A 87 -8.38 -7.29 12.21
CA ARG A 87 -8.35 -8.05 10.96
C ARG A 87 -7.15 -8.99 10.89
N ALA A 88 -5.97 -8.54 11.31
CA ALA A 88 -4.77 -9.38 11.31
C ALA A 88 -4.92 -10.62 12.21
N VAL A 89 -5.51 -10.43 13.39
CA VAL A 89 -5.83 -11.55 14.31
C VAL A 89 -6.86 -12.48 13.68
N LEU A 90 -7.95 -11.95 13.11
CA LEU A 90 -8.98 -12.76 12.45
C LEU A 90 -8.40 -13.58 11.30
N ARG A 91 -7.52 -12.99 10.47
CA ARG A 91 -6.81 -13.71 9.39
C ARG A 91 -5.89 -14.80 9.92
N TYR A 92 -5.25 -14.60 11.08
CA TYR A 92 -4.44 -15.63 11.71
C TYR A 92 -5.32 -16.79 12.18
N LEU A 93 -6.43 -16.49 12.85
CA LEU A 93 -7.37 -17.48 13.34
C LEU A 93 -8.08 -18.23 12.20
N SER A 94 -8.27 -17.63 11.03
CA SER A 94 -8.90 -18.24 9.85
C SER A 94 -7.90 -18.80 8.83
N PHE A 95 -6.62 -18.92 9.17
CA PHE A 95 -5.56 -19.46 8.31
C PHE A 95 -5.41 -18.77 6.95
N GLN A 96 -5.63 -17.44 6.88
CA GLN A 96 -5.56 -16.65 5.66
C GLN A 96 -4.21 -15.97 5.42
N TRP A 97 -3.22 -16.16 6.29
CA TRP A 97 -1.85 -15.76 6.04
C TRP A 97 -1.10 -16.89 5.33
N ASN A 98 -0.27 -16.52 4.35
CA ASN A 98 0.42 -17.49 3.50
C ASN A 98 1.91 -17.58 3.82
N ILE A 99 2.49 -18.74 3.51
CA ILE A 99 3.92 -18.98 3.63
C ILE A 99 4.72 -18.11 2.66
N TRP A 100 4.21 -17.92 1.44
CA TRP A 100 4.96 -17.33 0.32
C TRP A 100 5.44 -15.90 0.53
N ASP A 101 4.75 -15.13 1.31
CA ASP A 101 5.12 -13.76 1.64
C ASP A 101 5.36 -13.62 3.14
N SER A 102 4.29 -13.63 3.93
CA SER A 102 4.36 -13.40 5.37
C SER A 102 5.17 -14.47 6.12
N GLY A 103 5.01 -15.74 5.74
CA GLY A 103 5.73 -16.85 6.37
C GLY A 103 7.23 -16.80 6.09
N ILE A 104 7.61 -16.61 4.83
CA ILE A 104 9.01 -16.51 4.38
C ILE A 104 9.76 -15.41 5.15
N PHE A 105 9.25 -14.18 5.09
CA PHE A 105 9.94 -13.07 5.72
C PHE A 105 9.95 -13.15 7.25
N SER A 106 8.90 -13.72 7.86
CA SER A 106 8.90 -13.99 9.29
C SER A 106 9.97 -15.01 9.67
N ASN A 107 10.17 -16.06 8.88
CA ASN A 107 11.22 -17.05 9.08
C ASN A 107 12.61 -16.44 8.90
N VAL A 108 12.83 -15.66 7.85
CA VAL A 108 14.11 -14.96 7.62
C VAL A 108 14.46 -14.05 8.81
N ILE A 109 13.49 -13.26 9.32
CA ILE A 109 13.73 -12.37 10.47
C ILE A 109 13.97 -13.19 11.74
N TYR A 110 13.29 -14.31 11.92
CA TYR A 110 13.56 -15.24 13.02
C TYR A 110 14.98 -15.76 12.96
N ASN A 111 15.45 -16.25 11.81
CA ASN A 111 16.81 -16.72 11.62
C ASN A 111 17.83 -15.59 11.86
N MET A 112 17.57 -14.37 11.34
CA MET A 112 18.41 -13.20 11.66
C MET A 112 18.47 -12.93 13.18
N SER A 113 17.40 -13.16 13.93
CA SER A 113 17.39 -13.00 15.39
C SER A 113 18.28 -14.03 16.11
N GLN A 114 18.53 -15.17 15.48
CA GLN A 114 19.44 -16.20 15.96
C GLN A 114 20.89 -15.99 15.47
N GLY A 115 21.13 -14.93 14.68
CA GLY A 115 22.44 -14.65 14.09
C GLY A 115 22.69 -15.38 12.77
N GLU A 116 21.69 -15.98 12.18
CA GLU A 116 21.77 -16.76 10.96
C GLU A 116 21.19 -15.99 9.77
N LEU A 117 21.96 -15.90 8.67
CA LEU A 117 21.52 -15.34 7.40
C LEU A 117 21.11 -16.50 6.48
N TRP A 118 19.93 -17.07 6.78
CA TRP A 118 19.43 -18.27 6.13
C TRP A 118 17.95 -18.15 5.76
N TRP A 119 17.62 -18.60 4.56
CA TRP A 119 16.25 -18.71 4.09
C TRP A 119 15.88 -20.19 3.91
N SER A 120 15.17 -20.74 4.85
CA SER A 120 14.94 -22.18 4.94
C SER A 120 14.14 -22.76 3.77
N HIS A 121 13.24 -21.98 3.12
CA HIS A 121 12.42 -22.47 2.01
C HIS A 121 13.21 -22.85 0.76
N TYR A 122 14.32 -22.13 0.51
CA TYR A 122 15.16 -22.34 -0.67
C TYR A 122 16.58 -22.78 -0.32
N GLU A 123 16.87 -22.92 0.97
CA GLU A 123 18.17 -23.31 1.48
C GLU A 123 19.32 -22.43 0.93
N VAL A 124 19.07 -21.13 0.89
CA VAL A 124 20.01 -20.13 0.36
C VAL A 124 20.12 -18.93 1.30
N HIS A 125 21.08 -18.06 0.99
CA HIS A 125 21.17 -16.77 1.67
C HIS A 125 19.91 -15.94 1.41
N PRO A 126 19.34 -15.22 2.42
CA PRO A 126 18.06 -14.49 2.26
C PRO A 126 18.12 -13.39 1.19
N TRP A 127 19.30 -12.90 0.87
CA TRP A 127 19.49 -11.88 -0.16
C TRP A 127 19.75 -12.46 -1.57
N ALA A 128 19.64 -13.77 -1.73
CA ALA A 128 19.73 -14.44 -3.03
C ALA A 128 18.51 -14.18 -3.96
N ASP A 129 17.38 -13.85 -3.37
CA ASP A 129 16.14 -13.50 -4.11
C ASP A 129 15.80 -12.01 -3.99
N HIS A 130 15.70 -11.50 -2.77
CA HIS A 130 15.43 -10.10 -2.48
C HIS A 130 16.49 -9.51 -1.56
N PHE A 131 17.06 -8.37 -1.93
CA PHE A 131 18.02 -7.66 -1.09
C PHE A 131 17.30 -6.88 0.01
N THR A 132 17.22 -7.47 1.21
CA THR A 132 16.36 -6.98 2.30
C THR A 132 17.07 -6.78 3.65
N PRO A 133 18.30 -6.25 3.73
CA PRO A 133 19.01 -6.13 5.01
C PRO A 133 18.28 -5.26 6.06
N SER A 134 17.48 -4.27 5.63
CA SER A 134 16.78 -3.37 6.55
C SER A 134 15.68 -4.04 7.37
N ILE A 135 15.16 -5.22 6.95
CA ILE A 135 14.17 -5.94 7.77
C ILE A 135 14.78 -6.49 9.06
N GLY A 136 16.10 -6.61 9.13
CA GLY A 136 16.84 -7.00 10.34
C GLY A 136 16.56 -6.11 11.55
N ILE A 137 16.06 -4.86 11.35
CA ILE A 137 15.59 -4.00 12.44
C ILE A 137 14.47 -4.65 13.27
N LEU A 138 13.76 -5.61 12.70
CA LEU A 138 12.68 -6.35 13.38
C LEU A 138 13.20 -7.55 14.18
N ALA A 139 14.42 -8.00 13.95
CA ALA A 139 15.00 -9.19 14.62
C ALA A 139 14.97 -9.10 16.16
N PRO A 140 15.29 -7.95 16.81
CA PRO A 140 15.24 -7.85 18.28
C PRO A 140 13.86 -8.13 18.87
N PHE A 141 12.78 -7.91 18.16
CA PHE A 141 11.44 -8.20 18.64
C PHE A 141 11.18 -9.71 18.76
N TYR A 142 11.86 -10.52 17.93
CA TYR A 142 11.78 -11.97 17.99
C TYR A 142 12.50 -12.57 19.21
N TRP A 143 13.39 -11.83 19.86
CA TRP A 143 13.95 -12.21 21.16
C TRP A 143 12.92 -12.09 22.29
N ILE A 144 11.96 -11.13 22.18
CA ILE A 144 10.89 -10.96 23.16
C ILE A 144 9.88 -12.11 23.03
N HIS A 145 9.43 -12.35 21.80
CA HIS A 145 8.50 -13.42 21.47
C HIS A 145 8.66 -13.80 19.99
N PRO A 146 9.11 -15.02 19.67
CA PRO A 146 9.36 -15.44 18.30
C PRO A 146 8.03 -15.71 17.57
N HIS A 147 7.36 -14.65 17.12
CA HIS A 147 6.04 -14.73 16.48
C HIS A 147 5.91 -13.72 15.34
N PHE A 148 5.25 -14.13 14.26
CA PHE A 148 5.05 -13.31 13.07
C PHE A 148 4.24 -12.03 13.33
N VAL A 149 3.60 -11.91 14.48
CA VAL A 149 2.85 -10.72 14.89
C VAL A 149 3.66 -9.43 14.74
N TRP A 150 4.98 -9.48 14.94
CA TRP A 150 5.85 -8.31 14.87
C TRP A 150 5.92 -7.71 13.48
N ILE A 151 6.01 -8.54 12.43
CA ILE A 151 6.01 -8.03 11.06
C ILE A 151 4.65 -7.43 10.70
N VAL A 152 3.57 -8.03 11.17
CA VAL A 152 2.20 -7.52 10.95
C VAL A 152 2.00 -6.18 11.66
N LEU A 153 2.40 -6.08 12.94
CA LEU A 153 2.35 -4.83 13.68
C LEU A 153 3.22 -3.74 13.04
N ALA A 154 4.43 -4.09 12.58
CA ALA A 154 5.30 -3.16 11.86
C ALA A 154 4.62 -2.62 10.59
N LYS A 155 3.95 -3.48 9.81
CA LYS A 155 3.17 -3.07 8.63
C LYS A 155 2.04 -2.12 9.01
N ILE A 156 1.21 -2.48 10.00
CA ILE A 156 0.06 -1.67 10.43
C ILE A 156 0.55 -0.30 10.92
N LEU A 157 1.60 -0.29 11.74
CA LEU A 157 2.23 0.94 12.23
C LEU A 157 2.77 1.78 11.08
N SER A 158 3.47 1.17 10.14
CA SER A 158 3.98 1.84 8.94
C SER A 158 2.86 2.59 8.21
N TYR A 159 1.77 1.92 7.88
CA TYR A 159 0.66 2.54 7.15
C TYR A 159 -0.05 3.63 7.96
N THR A 160 -0.17 3.49 9.28
CA THR A 160 -0.80 4.50 10.15
C THR A 160 0.09 5.70 10.43
N LEU A 161 1.41 5.60 10.22
CA LEU A 161 2.35 6.73 10.34
C LEU A 161 2.35 7.65 9.10
N VAL A 162 1.95 7.16 7.93
CA VAL A 162 1.93 7.96 6.68
C VAL A 162 1.10 9.25 6.81
N PRO A 163 -0.11 9.27 7.39
CA PRO A 163 -0.86 10.50 7.65
C PRO A 163 -0.12 11.56 8.46
N LEU A 164 0.72 11.15 9.42
CA LEU A 164 1.55 12.09 10.18
C LEU A 164 2.62 12.73 9.29
N GLY A 165 3.21 11.95 8.39
CA GLY A 165 4.13 12.44 7.38
C GLY A 165 3.45 13.45 6.44
N PHE A 166 2.27 13.13 5.90
CA PHE A 166 1.50 14.04 5.06
C PHE A 166 1.18 15.36 5.77
N TRP A 167 0.83 15.31 7.05
CA TRP A 167 0.64 16.50 7.86
C TRP A 167 1.89 17.37 7.95
N GLN A 168 3.06 16.76 8.20
CA GLN A 168 4.31 17.49 8.28
C GLN A 168 4.72 18.09 6.92
N VAL A 169 4.50 17.36 5.82
CA VAL A 169 4.72 17.88 4.46
C VAL A 169 3.78 19.04 4.17
N ALA A 170 2.48 18.91 4.44
CA ALA A 170 1.50 19.97 4.20
C ALA A 170 1.84 21.27 4.96
N LYS A 171 2.28 21.15 6.20
CA LYS A 171 2.77 22.30 7.00
C LYS A 171 4.00 22.96 6.38
N ASN A 172 4.93 22.15 5.87
CA ASN A 172 6.17 22.66 5.25
C ASN A 172 5.93 23.39 3.94
N LEU A 173 4.79 23.14 3.27
CA LEU A 173 4.43 23.79 2.01
C LEU A 173 3.88 25.23 2.19
N ASN A 174 4.02 25.83 3.38
CA ASN A 174 3.62 27.19 3.71
C ASN A 174 2.16 27.53 3.35
N GLN A 175 1.26 26.56 3.54
CA GLN A 175 -0.17 26.76 3.36
C GLN A 175 -0.83 27.32 4.62
N PRO A 176 -1.96 28.05 4.49
CA PRO A 176 -2.82 28.33 5.63
C PRO A 176 -3.14 27.02 6.37
N VAL A 177 -3.18 27.06 7.71
CA VAL A 177 -3.32 25.86 8.56
C VAL A 177 -4.57 25.06 8.18
N GLU A 178 -5.67 25.76 7.89
CA GLU A 178 -6.95 25.16 7.49
C GLU A 178 -6.80 24.33 6.20
N ARG A 179 -6.08 24.87 5.26
CA ARG A 179 -5.81 24.19 4.00
C ARG A 179 -4.87 23.01 4.17
N ALA A 180 -3.82 23.18 4.98
CA ALA A 180 -2.90 22.09 5.30
C ALA A 180 -3.65 20.91 5.96
N ILE A 181 -4.57 21.19 6.89
CA ILE A 181 -5.42 20.17 7.51
C ILE A 181 -6.33 19.50 6.49
N ALA A 182 -7.05 20.27 5.66
CA ALA A 182 -7.96 19.72 4.66
C ALA A 182 -7.24 18.83 3.64
N LEU A 183 -6.09 19.26 3.14
CA LEU A 183 -5.26 18.48 2.22
C LEU A 183 -4.74 17.20 2.89
N THR A 184 -4.31 17.29 4.14
CA THR A 184 -3.87 16.13 4.92
C THR A 184 -4.99 15.11 5.07
N ILE A 185 -6.20 15.55 5.43
CA ILE A 185 -7.37 14.66 5.55
C ILE A 185 -7.67 14.00 4.20
N LEU A 186 -7.63 14.76 3.11
CA LEU A 186 -7.90 14.24 1.76
C LEU A 186 -6.91 13.12 1.39
N VAL A 187 -5.59 13.37 1.45
CA VAL A 187 -4.59 12.38 1.05
C VAL A 187 -4.48 11.22 2.05
N SER A 188 -4.73 11.46 3.34
CA SER A 188 -4.74 10.40 4.35
C SER A 188 -5.95 9.48 4.21
N SER A 189 -7.12 10.03 3.89
CA SER A 189 -8.30 9.22 3.60
C SER A 189 -8.11 8.42 2.30
N ALA A 190 -7.47 8.99 1.28
CA ALA A 190 -7.08 8.26 0.09
C ALA A 190 -6.18 7.08 0.46
N TRP A 191 -5.10 7.33 1.19
CA TRP A 191 -4.13 6.34 1.61
C TRP A 191 -4.74 5.15 2.36
N LEU A 192 -5.66 5.40 3.29
CA LEU A 192 -6.20 4.38 4.19
C LEU A 192 -7.53 3.77 3.75
N LEU A 193 -8.32 4.47 2.91
CA LEU A 193 -9.72 4.12 2.71
C LEU A 193 -10.11 3.82 1.26
N TRP A 194 -9.84 4.74 0.34
CA TRP A 194 -10.52 4.71 -0.95
C TRP A 194 -9.59 4.67 -2.18
N TYR A 195 -8.31 4.96 -2.04
CA TYR A 195 -7.36 4.82 -3.14
C TYR A 195 -6.91 3.37 -3.24
N LYS A 196 -7.52 2.61 -4.15
CA LYS A 196 -7.36 1.17 -4.27
C LYS A 196 -5.90 0.71 -4.29
N PRO A 197 -4.94 1.34 -5.00
CA PRO A 197 -3.55 0.90 -5.03
C PRO A 197 -2.93 0.78 -3.63
N THR A 198 -3.13 1.77 -2.78
CA THR A 198 -2.56 1.78 -1.42
C THR A 198 -3.33 0.90 -0.44
N VAL A 199 -4.66 0.91 -0.55
CA VAL A 199 -5.52 0.10 0.33
C VAL A 199 -5.36 -1.38 0.04
N SER A 200 -5.23 -1.78 -1.22
CA SER A 200 -4.95 -3.18 -1.57
C SER A 200 -3.60 -3.65 -1.03
N SER A 201 -2.56 -2.80 -1.11
CA SER A 201 -1.25 -3.10 -0.51
C SER A 201 -1.34 -3.25 1.01
N LEU A 202 -2.18 -2.45 1.70
CA LEU A 202 -2.44 -2.60 3.13
C LEU A 202 -3.09 -3.95 3.46
N TRP A 203 -4.08 -4.38 2.67
CA TRP A 203 -4.79 -5.64 2.89
C TRP A 203 -4.01 -6.88 2.48
N TYR A 204 -2.98 -6.72 1.66
CA TYR A 204 -2.15 -7.81 1.15
C TYR A 204 -1.29 -8.47 2.25
N GLU A 205 -0.57 -9.54 1.88
CA GLU A 205 0.46 -10.19 2.72
C GLU A 205 1.56 -9.21 3.13
N TRP A 206 2.37 -9.60 4.10
CA TRP A 206 3.53 -8.78 4.49
C TRP A 206 4.63 -8.87 3.42
N GLN A 207 5.17 -7.72 3.08
CA GLN A 207 6.33 -7.57 2.18
C GLN A 207 7.27 -6.53 2.77
N PRO A 208 8.60 -6.63 2.59
CA PRO A 208 9.54 -5.63 3.08
C PRO A 208 9.20 -4.19 2.64
N SER A 209 8.71 -4.04 1.43
CA SER A 209 8.30 -2.74 0.87
C SER A 209 7.18 -2.05 1.66
N CYS A 210 6.39 -2.79 2.45
CA CYS A 210 5.34 -2.20 3.28
C CYS A 210 5.88 -1.26 4.39
N LEU A 211 7.17 -1.31 4.69
CA LEU A 211 7.83 -0.39 5.61
C LEU A 211 8.29 0.90 4.94
N ALA A 212 8.31 0.95 3.60
CA ALA A 212 8.80 2.10 2.85
C ALA A 212 7.90 3.35 2.91
N PRO A 213 6.56 3.28 2.87
CA PRO A 213 5.71 4.45 2.71
C PRO A 213 5.97 5.60 3.70
N PRO A 214 5.99 5.40 5.02
CA PRO A 214 6.27 6.51 5.94
C PRO A 214 7.67 7.06 5.74
N VAL A 215 8.67 6.21 5.49
CA VAL A 215 10.04 6.65 5.26
C VAL A 215 10.14 7.50 4.00
N ILE A 216 9.44 7.15 2.92
CA ILE A 216 9.36 7.92 1.68
C ILE A 216 8.78 9.32 1.95
N VAL A 217 7.68 9.42 2.70
CA VAL A 217 7.05 10.72 3.03
C VAL A 217 7.99 11.58 3.86
N PHE A 218 8.65 10.99 4.88
CA PHE A 218 9.61 11.74 5.69
C PHE A 218 10.88 12.08 4.91
N CYS A 219 11.37 11.23 4.01
CA CYS A 219 12.49 11.56 3.11
C CYS A 219 12.13 12.74 2.20
N PHE A 220 10.92 12.78 1.65
CA PHE A 220 10.47 13.94 0.90
C PHE A 220 10.49 15.23 1.77
N LEU A 221 9.98 15.16 3.00
CA LEU A 221 10.03 16.28 3.95
C LEU A 221 11.46 16.73 4.25
N TRP A 222 12.37 15.79 4.55
CA TRP A 222 13.76 16.10 4.86
C TRP A 222 14.52 16.65 3.65
N LEU A 223 14.20 16.18 2.46
CA LEU A 223 14.72 16.72 1.19
C LEU A 223 14.32 18.20 1.02
N GLU A 224 13.02 18.52 1.19
CA GLU A 224 12.51 19.88 1.10
C GLU A 224 13.09 20.80 2.19
N LYS A 225 13.37 20.27 3.39
CA LYS A 225 14.01 20.98 4.50
C LYS A 225 15.53 21.02 4.43
N LYS A 226 16.14 20.30 3.48
CA LYS A 226 17.59 20.11 3.38
C LYS A 226 18.21 19.48 4.63
N GLU A 227 17.47 18.62 5.32
CA GLU A 227 17.93 17.85 6.49
C GLU A 227 18.68 16.58 6.02
N TRP A 228 19.89 16.80 5.44
CA TRP A 228 20.61 15.79 4.66
C TRP A 228 20.94 14.51 5.44
N LEU A 229 21.33 14.60 6.72
CA LEU A 229 21.62 13.41 7.52
C LEU A 229 20.41 12.50 7.65
N LYS A 230 19.25 13.07 8.00
CA LYS A 230 18.02 12.29 8.15
C LYS A 230 17.57 11.71 6.81
N PHE A 231 17.67 12.53 5.74
CA PHE A 231 17.39 12.09 4.39
C PHE A 231 18.27 10.90 4.00
N SER A 232 19.61 10.99 4.22
CA SER A 232 20.54 9.93 3.86
C SER A 232 20.31 8.64 4.66
N LEU A 233 20.02 8.74 5.96
CA LEU A 233 19.65 7.58 6.78
C LEU A 233 18.34 6.93 6.31
N GLY A 234 17.35 7.74 5.96
CA GLY A 234 16.10 7.25 5.38
C GLY A 234 16.31 6.57 4.02
N MET A 235 17.13 7.15 3.15
CA MET A 235 17.49 6.54 1.86
C MET A 235 18.25 5.21 2.04
N LEU A 236 19.20 5.14 2.96
CA LEU A 236 19.93 3.91 3.26
C LEU A 236 18.97 2.82 3.73
N PHE A 237 18.04 3.15 4.62
CA PHE A 237 17.00 2.22 5.07
C PHE A 237 16.13 1.74 3.91
N LEU A 238 15.67 2.65 3.04
CA LEU A 238 14.85 2.29 1.86
C LEU A 238 15.61 1.36 0.92
N LEU A 239 16.86 1.68 0.56
CA LEU A 239 17.67 0.86 -0.35
C LEU A 239 17.92 -0.56 0.19
N GLY A 240 17.89 -0.74 1.51
CA GLY A 240 18.00 -2.03 2.16
C GLY A 240 16.66 -2.76 2.37
N LEU A 241 15.51 -2.21 1.94
CA LEU A 241 14.22 -2.90 2.07
C LEU A 241 13.94 -3.85 0.92
N LYS A 242 14.27 -3.46 -0.30
CA LYS A 242 14.09 -4.29 -1.50
C LYS A 242 14.88 -3.70 -2.67
N GLU A 243 15.30 -4.54 -3.61
CA GLU A 243 16.14 -4.18 -4.75
C GLU A 243 15.60 -3.02 -5.59
N HIS A 244 14.29 -2.90 -5.72
CA HIS A 244 13.67 -1.85 -6.54
C HIS A 244 13.57 -0.48 -5.84
N MET A 245 13.97 -0.35 -4.57
CA MET A 245 13.85 0.93 -3.83
C MET A 245 14.72 2.06 -4.40
N GLY A 246 15.69 1.76 -5.26
CA GLY A 246 16.40 2.77 -6.05
C GLY A 246 15.50 3.67 -6.90
N ILE A 247 14.26 3.26 -7.16
CA ILE A 247 13.24 4.10 -7.83
C ILE A 247 12.88 5.35 -7.03
N VAL A 248 13.01 5.33 -5.70
CA VAL A 248 12.66 6.47 -4.83
C VAL A 248 13.64 7.63 -5.01
N PRO A 249 14.97 7.48 -4.81
CA PRO A 249 15.91 8.56 -5.10
C PRO A 249 15.87 8.97 -6.57
N LEU A 250 15.67 8.03 -7.52
CA LEU A 250 15.48 8.35 -8.93
C LEU A 250 14.26 9.28 -9.15
N GLY A 251 13.12 8.99 -8.53
CA GLY A 251 11.92 9.81 -8.63
C GLY A 251 12.10 11.20 -8.02
N PHE A 252 12.69 11.29 -6.83
CA PHE A 252 13.00 12.58 -6.21
C PHE A 252 14.02 13.39 -7.03
N GLY A 253 15.01 12.71 -7.60
CA GLY A 253 15.97 13.34 -8.52
C GLY A 253 15.29 13.94 -9.73
N CYS A 254 14.43 13.21 -10.42
CA CYS A 254 13.66 13.71 -11.56
C CYS A 254 12.78 14.93 -11.16
N TYR A 255 12.13 14.87 -10.01
CA TYR A 255 11.35 16.00 -9.48
C TYR A 255 12.22 17.25 -9.27
N LEU A 256 13.39 17.11 -8.62
CA LEU A 256 14.28 18.25 -8.40
C LEU A 256 14.78 18.87 -9.71
N VAL A 257 15.22 18.03 -10.65
CA VAL A 257 15.74 18.50 -11.95
C VAL A 257 14.68 19.28 -12.71
N LEU A 258 13.42 18.85 -12.69
CA LEU A 258 12.37 19.47 -13.49
C LEU A 258 11.65 20.62 -12.78
N GLN A 259 11.55 20.57 -11.44
CA GLN A 259 10.75 21.53 -10.65
C GLN A 259 11.60 22.51 -9.85
N ARG A 260 12.83 22.14 -9.45
CA ARG A 260 13.70 22.89 -8.54
C ARG A 260 15.06 23.15 -9.16
N LYS A 261 15.13 24.06 -10.14
CA LYS A 261 16.38 24.36 -10.87
C LYS A 261 17.55 24.72 -9.96
N GLU A 262 17.29 25.32 -8.81
CA GLU A 262 18.28 25.65 -7.79
C GLU A 262 18.88 24.41 -7.09
N GLN A 263 18.27 23.25 -7.26
CA GLN A 263 18.71 21.97 -6.72
C GLN A 263 19.08 20.96 -7.83
N LEU A 264 19.43 21.45 -9.03
CA LEU A 264 19.74 20.62 -10.19
C LEU A 264 20.81 19.55 -9.86
N TRP A 265 21.92 19.95 -9.24
CA TRP A 265 22.99 19.02 -8.90
C TRP A 265 22.56 17.94 -7.89
N THR A 266 21.80 18.32 -6.87
CA THR A 266 21.21 17.35 -5.94
C THR A 266 20.32 16.37 -6.68
N GLY A 267 19.49 16.86 -7.61
CA GLY A 267 18.64 16.02 -8.45
C GLY A 267 19.42 15.04 -9.29
N LEU A 268 20.50 15.49 -9.96
CA LEU A 268 21.38 14.62 -10.76
C LEU A 268 22.07 13.55 -9.89
N VAL A 269 22.58 13.93 -8.71
CA VAL A 269 23.17 12.96 -7.76
C VAL A 269 22.16 11.89 -7.34
N LEU A 270 20.90 12.26 -7.06
CA LEU A 270 19.87 11.31 -6.70
C LEU A 270 19.47 10.39 -7.87
N ILE A 271 19.45 10.89 -9.10
CA ILE A 271 19.24 10.06 -10.29
C ILE A 271 20.36 9.02 -10.42
N VAL A 272 21.62 9.45 -10.34
CA VAL A 272 22.76 8.54 -10.42
C VAL A 272 22.73 7.52 -9.28
N LEU A 273 22.48 7.96 -8.04
CA LEU A 273 22.34 7.07 -6.88
C LEU A 273 21.23 6.02 -7.10
N GLY A 274 20.05 6.46 -7.57
CA GLY A 274 18.92 5.56 -7.80
C GLY A 274 19.23 4.51 -8.87
N LEU A 275 19.77 4.93 -10.00
CA LEU A 275 20.18 4.01 -11.08
C LEU A 275 21.29 3.07 -10.62
N THR A 276 22.35 3.58 -9.98
CA THR A 276 23.43 2.76 -9.44
C THR A 276 22.91 1.71 -8.47
N ALA A 277 22.03 2.09 -7.52
CA ALA A 277 21.44 1.16 -6.58
C ALA A 277 20.61 0.07 -7.29
N LEU A 278 19.73 0.46 -8.23
CA LEU A 278 18.94 -0.49 -9.00
C LEU A 278 19.81 -1.53 -9.72
N PHE A 279 20.83 -1.07 -10.45
CA PHE A 279 21.69 -1.97 -11.21
C PHE A 279 22.62 -2.79 -10.32
N SER A 280 23.31 -2.16 -9.34
CA SER A 280 24.26 -2.86 -8.47
C SER A 280 23.58 -3.88 -7.57
N ILE A 281 22.40 -3.60 -7.06
CA ILE A 281 21.66 -4.56 -6.22
C ILE A 281 21.14 -5.71 -7.09
N THR A 282 20.45 -5.39 -8.20
CA THR A 282 19.75 -6.41 -9.01
C THR A 282 20.73 -7.31 -9.77
N TYR A 283 21.80 -6.74 -10.35
CA TYR A 283 22.74 -7.46 -11.21
C TYR A 283 24.09 -7.76 -10.55
N GLY A 284 24.36 -7.19 -9.37
CA GLY A 284 25.58 -7.43 -8.61
C GLY A 284 25.32 -8.20 -7.32
N LEU A 285 24.68 -7.56 -6.32
CA LEU A 285 24.54 -8.14 -4.98
C LEU A 285 23.67 -9.39 -4.95
N ILE A 286 22.48 -9.36 -5.56
CA ILE A 286 21.58 -10.52 -5.57
C ILE A 286 22.25 -11.74 -6.24
N PRO A 287 22.84 -11.64 -7.45
CA PRO A 287 23.58 -12.75 -8.05
C PRO A 287 24.77 -13.22 -7.20
N PHE A 288 25.51 -12.31 -6.56
CA PHE A 288 26.60 -12.67 -5.67
C PHE A 288 26.15 -13.58 -4.53
N PHE A 289 25.02 -13.27 -3.87
CA PHE A 289 24.49 -14.10 -2.78
C PHE A 289 23.78 -15.37 -3.28
N ARG A 290 23.34 -15.38 -4.53
CA ARG A 290 22.62 -16.51 -5.14
C ARG A 290 23.57 -17.62 -5.58
N GLY A 291 24.78 -17.29 -6.00
CA GLY A 291 25.69 -18.24 -6.64
C GLY A 291 25.09 -18.83 -7.92
N ASP A 292 25.18 -20.14 -8.09
CA ASP A 292 24.72 -20.85 -9.29
C ASP A 292 23.21 -21.17 -9.30
N GLN A 293 22.46 -20.74 -8.28
CA GLN A 293 21.01 -21.01 -8.21
C GLN A 293 20.24 -20.20 -9.26
N PRO A 294 19.13 -20.74 -9.80
CA PRO A 294 18.31 -20.06 -10.80
C PRO A 294 17.70 -18.75 -10.27
N SER A 295 17.46 -17.80 -11.17
CA SER A 295 16.81 -16.54 -10.83
C SER A 295 15.30 -16.70 -10.75
N TRP A 296 14.70 -16.37 -9.60
CA TRP A 296 13.25 -16.40 -9.41
C TRP A 296 12.58 -15.02 -9.52
N SER A 297 13.33 -13.96 -9.23
CA SER A 297 12.75 -12.64 -8.91
C SER A 297 12.94 -11.57 -9.98
N VAL A 298 13.90 -11.70 -10.90
CA VAL A 298 14.09 -10.66 -11.92
C VAL A 298 12.99 -10.77 -12.97
N PRO A 299 11.99 -9.89 -12.97
CA PRO A 299 10.94 -9.94 -13.97
C PRO A 299 11.53 -9.61 -15.34
N ALA A 300 11.21 -10.41 -16.35
CA ALA A 300 11.47 -10.03 -17.72
C ALA A 300 10.80 -8.69 -18.03
N LEU A 301 11.43 -7.89 -18.88
CA LEU A 301 10.89 -6.61 -19.32
C LEU A 301 10.03 -6.83 -20.58
N ASP A 302 8.87 -6.23 -20.59
CA ASP A 302 7.94 -6.23 -21.71
C ASP A 302 7.44 -4.80 -21.98
N PHE A 303 8.10 -4.11 -22.89
CA PHE A 303 7.75 -2.73 -23.24
C PHE A 303 6.46 -2.62 -24.06
N TRP A 304 6.19 -3.60 -24.93
CA TRP A 304 5.13 -3.49 -25.94
C TRP A 304 3.97 -4.47 -25.74
N GLY A 305 4.14 -5.49 -24.91
CA GLY A 305 3.08 -6.45 -24.64
C GLY A 305 1.96 -5.86 -23.78
N ASN A 306 0.76 -6.40 -23.95
CA ASN A 306 -0.46 -6.07 -23.21
C ASN A 306 -0.71 -4.55 -23.03
N LEU A 307 -0.60 -3.76 -24.11
CA LEU A 307 -0.87 -2.32 -24.08
C LEU A 307 -2.24 -1.96 -23.48
N PRO A 308 -3.34 -2.69 -23.77
CA PRO A 308 -4.62 -2.44 -23.09
C PRO A 308 -4.54 -2.59 -21.57
N GLY A 309 -3.85 -3.62 -21.05
CA GLY A 309 -3.64 -3.82 -19.62
C GLY A 309 -2.85 -2.69 -18.98
N LYS A 310 -1.80 -2.19 -19.67
CA LYS A 310 -1.00 -1.03 -19.22
C LYS A 310 -1.85 0.24 -19.16
N PHE A 311 -2.69 0.48 -20.16
CA PHE A 311 -3.62 1.60 -20.18
C PHE A 311 -4.64 1.51 -19.03
N ILE A 312 -5.26 0.34 -18.84
CA ILE A 312 -6.21 0.11 -17.75
C ILE A 312 -5.56 0.33 -16.38
N TYR A 313 -4.32 -0.16 -16.20
CA TYR A 313 -3.57 0.07 -14.96
C TYR A 313 -3.31 1.56 -14.72
N SER A 314 -2.80 2.28 -15.73
CA SER A 314 -2.57 3.73 -15.65
C SER A 314 -3.86 4.50 -15.32
N TRP A 315 -4.98 4.08 -15.92
CA TRP A 315 -6.30 4.65 -15.66
C TRP A 315 -6.73 4.43 -14.21
N LYS A 316 -6.57 3.21 -13.68
CA LYS A 316 -6.89 2.87 -12.29
C LYS A 316 -6.04 3.62 -11.27
N LEU A 317 -4.78 3.94 -11.63
CA LEU A 317 -3.90 4.75 -10.78
C LEU A 317 -4.30 6.24 -10.81
N LEU A 318 -4.59 6.79 -11.96
CA LEU A 318 -4.66 8.25 -12.15
C LEU A 318 -6.07 8.82 -12.02
N LEU A 319 -7.11 8.06 -12.40
CA LEU A 319 -8.49 8.55 -12.34
C LEU A 319 -8.94 8.95 -10.92
N PRO A 320 -8.68 8.14 -9.86
CA PRO A 320 -9.03 8.55 -8.50
C PRO A 320 -8.30 9.81 -8.03
N LEU A 321 -7.16 10.11 -8.63
CA LEU A 321 -6.34 11.30 -8.38
C LEU A 321 -6.67 12.44 -9.36
N ALA A 322 -7.80 12.35 -10.08
CA ALA A 322 -8.24 13.33 -11.09
C ALA A 322 -7.16 13.64 -12.15
N PHE A 323 -6.29 12.69 -12.46
CA PHE A 323 -5.15 12.85 -13.38
C PHE A 323 -4.18 13.98 -13.00
N LEU A 324 -4.25 14.51 -11.79
CA LEU A 324 -3.40 15.64 -11.35
C LEU A 324 -1.90 15.39 -11.54
N PRO A 325 -1.34 14.21 -11.17
CA PRO A 325 0.08 13.94 -11.39
C PRO A 325 0.50 13.99 -12.86
N LEU A 326 -0.39 13.66 -13.78
CA LEU A 326 -0.13 13.72 -15.22
C LEU A 326 -0.26 15.15 -15.73
N LEU A 327 -1.28 15.89 -15.31
CA LEU A 327 -1.50 17.29 -15.71
C LEU A 327 -0.39 18.21 -15.19
N TYR A 328 0.14 17.94 -14.01
CA TYR A 328 1.28 18.64 -13.41
C TYR A 328 2.53 17.76 -13.45
N PHE A 329 2.89 17.32 -14.65
CA PHE A 329 3.95 16.35 -14.91
C PHE A 329 5.27 16.62 -14.17
N ARG A 330 5.71 17.88 -14.09
CA ARG A 330 6.96 18.26 -13.42
C ARG A 330 6.98 17.85 -11.92
N ILE A 331 5.82 17.79 -11.29
CA ILE A 331 5.67 17.34 -9.90
C ILE A 331 5.37 15.83 -9.89
N GLY A 332 4.46 15.39 -10.75
CA GLY A 332 4.04 13.99 -10.85
C GLY A 332 5.15 13.00 -11.22
N ILE A 333 6.20 13.51 -11.89
CA ILE A 333 7.36 12.69 -12.31
C ILE A 333 8.05 11.98 -11.13
N MET A 334 7.91 12.49 -9.90
CA MET A 334 8.47 11.81 -8.74
C MET A 334 7.95 10.37 -8.58
N ALA A 335 6.74 10.08 -9.04
CA ALA A 335 6.18 8.73 -9.08
C ALA A 335 6.48 7.99 -10.40
N GLY A 336 7.01 8.68 -11.39
CA GLY A 336 7.26 8.14 -12.74
C GLY A 336 8.07 6.85 -12.76
N PRO A 337 9.24 6.77 -12.11
CA PRO A 337 10.03 5.55 -12.07
C PRO A 337 9.28 4.37 -11.43
N ALA A 338 8.53 4.59 -10.34
CA ALA A 338 7.78 3.54 -9.66
C ALA A 338 6.63 3.00 -10.54
N VAL A 339 5.87 3.89 -11.16
CA VAL A 339 4.82 3.52 -12.12
C VAL A 339 5.44 2.86 -13.37
N GLY A 340 6.57 3.39 -13.84
CA GLY A 340 7.29 2.90 -15.02
C GLY A 340 7.73 1.44 -14.85
N VAL A 341 8.33 1.08 -13.73
CA VAL A 341 8.74 -0.30 -13.45
C VAL A 341 7.55 -1.26 -13.52
N ASN A 342 6.40 -0.90 -12.92
CA ASN A 342 5.20 -1.72 -12.99
C ASN A 342 4.66 -1.85 -14.43
N LEU A 343 4.75 -0.78 -15.23
CA LEU A 343 4.29 -0.79 -16.62
C LEU A 343 5.14 -1.65 -17.55
N ILE A 344 6.47 -1.66 -17.35
CA ILE A 344 7.39 -2.40 -18.23
C ILE A 344 7.65 -3.83 -17.77
N ALA A 345 7.22 -4.23 -16.58
CA ALA A 345 7.35 -5.60 -16.11
C ALA A 345 6.48 -6.55 -16.96
N ALA A 346 7.02 -7.71 -17.36
CA ALA A 346 6.26 -8.76 -18.05
C ALA A 346 5.21 -9.41 -17.14
N ARG A 347 5.45 -9.43 -15.82
CA ARG A 347 4.54 -10.00 -14.82
C ARG A 347 3.27 -9.17 -14.71
N GLU A 348 2.14 -9.72 -15.12
CA GLU A 348 0.84 -9.00 -15.11
C GLU A 348 0.36 -8.59 -13.71
N THR A 349 0.73 -9.34 -12.67
CA THR A 349 0.38 -8.99 -11.28
C THR A 349 0.95 -7.64 -10.86
N MET A 350 2.10 -7.21 -11.41
CA MET A 350 2.67 -5.89 -11.16
C MET A 350 1.83 -4.74 -11.73
N ARG A 351 1.00 -5.03 -12.73
CA ARG A 351 0.01 -4.09 -13.30
C ARG A 351 -1.39 -4.25 -12.69
N SER A 352 -1.48 -4.88 -11.53
CA SER A 352 -2.75 -5.06 -10.82
C SER A 352 -2.75 -4.21 -9.55
N THR A 353 -3.71 -3.28 -9.44
CA THR A 353 -3.93 -2.50 -8.23
C THR A 353 -4.52 -3.32 -7.07
N SER A 354 -4.46 -4.65 -7.13
CA SER A 354 -5.00 -5.57 -6.11
C SER A 354 -3.92 -6.26 -5.28
N TYR A 355 -2.63 -6.01 -5.58
CA TYR A 355 -1.49 -6.55 -4.87
C TYR A 355 -0.70 -5.42 -4.17
N HIS A 356 0.50 -5.73 -3.68
CA HIS A 356 1.36 -4.81 -2.93
C HIS A 356 2.28 -3.92 -3.80
N TYR A 357 2.29 -4.11 -5.13
CA TYR A 357 3.25 -3.44 -6.01
C TYR A 357 3.08 -1.91 -6.12
N ASP A 358 1.98 -1.40 -5.59
CA ASP A 358 1.65 0.03 -5.60
C ASP A 358 1.87 0.73 -4.25
N ASP A 359 2.52 0.11 -3.28
CA ASP A 359 2.83 0.75 -2.00
C ASP A 359 3.77 1.96 -2.16
N VAL A 360 4.78 1.83 -3.03
CA VAL A 360 5.72 2.91 -3.37
C VAL A 360 5.13 3.91 -4.36
N SER A 361 4.58 3.44 -5.49
CA SER A 361 3.96 4.31 -6.50
C SER A 361 2.79 5.11 -5.92
N GLY A 362 1.96 4.47 -5.10
CA GLY A 362 0.80 5.09 -4.47
C GLY A 362 1.16 6.21 -3.51
N VAL A 363 2.16 6.01 -2.64
CA VAL A 363 2.59 7.07 -1.71
C VAL A 363 3.24 8.25 -2.45
N LEU A 364 4.06 7.99 -3.47
CA LEU A 364 4.67 9.05 -4.29
C LEU A 364 3.62 9.85 -5.07
N LEU A 365 2.60 9.19 -5.63
CA LEU A 365 1.48 9.85 -6.28
C LEU A 365 0.69 10.73 -5.31
N LEU A 366 0.45 10.27 -4.07
CA LEU A 366 -0.25 11.06 -3.06
C LEU A 366 0.58 12.25 -2.56
N ILE A 367 1.91 12.11 -2.43
CA ILE A 367 2.80 13.25 -2.17
C ILE A 367 2.69 14.25 -3.33
N ALA A 368 2.74 13.79 -4.58
CA ALA A 368 2.59 14.66 -5.74
C ALA A 368 1.27 15.43 -5.71
N VAL A 369 0.15 14.74 -5.43
CA VAL A 369 -1.17 15.38 -5.29
C VAL A 369 -1.17 16.42 -4.18
N LEU A 370 -0.60 16.11 -3.02
CA LEU A 370 -0.49 17.05 -1.90
C LEU A 370 0.28 18.31 -2.30
N VAL A 371 1.42 18.15 -2.98
CA VAL A 371 2.24 19.27 -3.47
C VAL A 371 1.47 20.07 -4.52
N ILE A 372 0.87 19.41 -5.53
CA ILE A 372 0.13 20.08 -6.61
C ILE A 372 -1.02 20.93 -6.04
N LEU A 373 -1.85 20.33 -5.19
CA LEU A 373 -2.98 21.03 -4.59
C LEU A 373 -2.54 22.18 -3.66
N SER A 374 -1.28 22.20 -3.24
CA SER A 374 -0.68 23.30 -2.46
C SER A 374 -0.15 24.43 -3.35
N THR A 375 -0.08 24.28 -4.68
CA THR A 375 0.41 25.34 -5.56
C THR A 375 -0.63 26.44 -5.83
N LYS A 376 -0.17 27.67 -6.06
CA LYS A 376 -1.04 28.79 -6.50
C LYS A 376 -1.58 28.57 -7.91
N ASP A 377 -0.81 27.89 -8.76
CA ASP A 377 -1.20 27.63 -10.16
C ASP A 377 -2.45 26.75 -10.22
N TRP A 378 -2.53 25.69 -9.41
CA TRP A 378 -3.74 24.86 -9.30
C TRP A 378 -4.98 25.71 -8.98
N GLN A 379 -4.87 26.63 -7.99
CA GLN A 379 -5.98 27.50 -7.59
C GLN A 379 -6.44 28.38 -8.75
N LYS A 380 -5.48 29.03 -9.42
CA LYS A 380 -5.76 29.90 -10.56
C LYS A 380 -6.45 29.13 -11.70
N TYR A 381 -5.96 27.95 -12.06
CA TYR A 381 -6.61 27.12 -13.09
C TYR A 381 -8.00 26.66 -12.69
N TRP A 382 -8.19 26.28 -11.44
CA TRP A 382 -9.50 25.88 -10.94
C TRP A 382 -10.52 27.04 -11.00
N GLU A 383 -10.10 28.23 -10.60
CA GLU A 383 -10.94 29.46 -10.64
C GLU A 383 -11.28 29.89 -12.05
N LEU A 384 -10.41 29.66 -13.04
CA LEU A 384 -10.66 29.95 -14.45
C LEU A 384 -11.74 29.05 -15.08
N LEU A 385 -12.00 27.87 -14.50
CA LEU A 385 -13.04 26.98 -15.00
C LEU A 385 -14.43 27.53 -14.71
N LYS A 386 -15.31 27.49 -15.71
CA LYS A 386 -16.73 27.82 -15.52
C LYS A 386 -17.35 26.89 -14.47
N SER A 387 -18.20 27.41 -13.60
CA SER A 387 -18.86 26.65 -12.53
C SER A 387 -19.50 25.34 -13.04
N ARG A 388 -20.11 25.37 -14.22
CA ARG A 388 -20.69 24.16 -14.84
C ARG A 388 -19.62 23.09 -15.12
N THR A 389 -18.46 23.48 -15.67
CA THR A 389 -17.32 22.59 -15.94
C THR A 389 -16.77 22.00 -14.66
N GLN A 390 -16.58 22.81 -13.61
CA GLN A 390 -16.14 22.34 -12.30
C GLN A 390 -17.08 21.27 -11.74
N GLN A 391 -18.40 21.50 -11.82
CA GLN A 391 -19.40 20.55 -11.33
C GLN A 391 -19.39 19.23 -12.12
N VAL A 392 -19.22 19.27 -13.44
CA VAL A 392 -19.11 18.07 -14.29
C VAL A 392 -17.85 17.28 -13.94
N LEU A 393 -16.69 17.94 -13.80
CA LEU A 393 -15.44 17.30 -13.47
C LEU A 393 -15.48 16.64 -12.09
N LEU A 394 -16.06 17.33 -11.09
CA LEU A 394 -16.24 16.76 -9.75
C LEU A 394 -17.17 15.54 -9.76
N LEU A 395 -18.25 15.62 -10.52
CA LEU A 395 -19.18 14.49 -10.65
C LEU A 395 -18.50 13.28 -11.31
N ALA A 396 -17.80 13.50 -12.41
CA ALA A 396 -17.06 12.45 -13.10
C ALA A 396 -15.96 11.82 -12.20
N TRP A 397 -15.25 12.64 -11.44
CA TRP A 397 -14.27 12.19 -10.48
C TRP A 397 -14.88 11.34 -9.35
N ILE A 398 -15.99 11.79 -8.78
CA ILE A 398 -16.69 11.03 -7.72
C ILE A 398 -17.15 9.69 -8.26
N ILE A 399 -17.82 9.65 -9.42
CA ILE A 399 -18.27 8.40 -10.02
C ILE A 399 -17.10 7.47 -10.28
N GLY A 400 -16.04 7.97 -10.93
CA GLY A 400 -14.85 7.18 -11.25
C GLY A 400 -14.18 6.61 -10.00
N THR A 401 -14.11 7.39 -8.92
CA THR A 401 -13.55 6.95 -7.66
C THR A 401 -14.40 5.84 -7.02
N PHE A 402 -15.73 6.01 -6.98
CA PHE A 402 -16.62 4.97 -6.43
C PHE A 402 -16.56 3.66 -7.22
N LEU A 403 -16.43 3.71 -8.56
CA LEU A 403 -16.30 2.52 -9.40
C LEU A 403 -14.97 1.76 -9.16
N LEU A 404 -13.95 2.46 -8.70
CA LEU A 404 -12.62 1.90 -8.46
C LEU A 404 -12.33 1.65 -6.97
N MET A 405 -13.31 1.80 -6.07
CA MET A 405 -13.10 1.57 -4.65
C MET A 405 -12.60 0.16 -4.34
N PRO A 406 -11.68 0.02 -3.36
CA PRO A 406 -11.23 -1.27 -2.86
C PRO A 406 -12.32 -1.97 -2.04
N SER A 407 -12.00 -3.16 -1.53
CA SER A 407 -12.79 -3.79 -0.47
C SER A 407 -12.86 -2.88 0.75
N SER A 408 -14.04 -2.79 1.36
CA SER A 408 -14.22 -1.99 2.57
C SER A 408 -13.65 -2.69 3.80
N VAL A 409 -13.44 -1.92 4.86
CA VAL A 409 -13.01 -2.47 6.16
C VAL A 409 -13.98 -3.55 6.65
N GLY A 410 -15.29 -3.30 6.53
CA GLY A 410 -16.31 -4.26 6.94
C GLY A 410 -16.27 -5.57 6.13
N GLN A 411 -16.07 -5.49 4.81
CA GLN A 411 -15.90 -6.68 3.95
C GLN A 411 -14.65 -7.46 4.32
N GLU A 412 -13.54 -6.78 4.57
CA GLU A 412 -12.27 -7.40 4.97
C GLU A 412 -12.36 -8.08 6.33
N LEU A 413 -13.06 -7.50 7.31
CA LEU A 413 -13.32 -8.12 8.60
C LEU A 413 -14.24 -9.34 8.46
N LYS A 414 -15.30 -9.22 7.67
CA LYS A 414 -16.25 -10.31 7.43
C LYS A 414 -15.57 -11.51 6.74
N SER A 415 -14.76 -11.25 5.71
CA SER A 415 -14.03 -12.31 5.00
C SER A 415 -12.99 -13.02 5.85
N ALA A 416 -12.42 -12.32 6.84
CA ALA A 416 -11.43 -12.86 7.76
C ALA A 416 -12.05 -13.54 8.99
N TRP A 417 -13.37 -13.55 9.16
CA TRP A 417 -14.02 -14.06 10.37
C TRP A 417 -13.86 -15.58 10.49
N PRO A 418 -13.30 -16.11 11.61
CA PRO A 418 -13.11 -17.53 11.77
C PRO A 418 -14.44 -18.27 12.04
N THR A 419 -14.53 -19.51 11.60
CA THR A 419 -15.63 -20.44 11.90
C THR A 419 -15.24 -21.39 13.03
N SER A 420 -16.20 -22.16 13.56
CA SER A 420 -15.93 -23.22 14.55
C SER A 420 -14.86 -24.21 14.07
N LYS A 421 -14.89 -24.55 12.78
CA LYS A 421 -13.92 -25.44 12.16
C LYS A 421 -12.48 -24.92 12.24
N HIS A 422 -12.27 -23.61 12.13
CA HIS A 422 -10.94 -23.03 12.30
C HIS A 422 -10.40 -23.22 13.72
N PHE A 423 -11.25 -23.13 14.73
CA PHE A 423 -10.84 -23.38 16.13
C PHE A 423 -10.52 -24.85 16.40
N GLU A 424 -11.26 -25.79 15.81
CA GLU A 424 -10.93 -27.22 15.84
C GLU A 424 -9.54 -27.47 15.25
N ILE A 425 -9.24 -26.89 14.10
CA ILE A 425 -7.93 -26.98 13.45
C ILE A 425 -6.81 -26.40 14.34
N HIS A 426 -7.05 -25.29 15.04
CA HIS A 426 -6.06 -24.74 15.98
C HIS A 426 -5.77 -25.71 17.14
N GLN A 427 -6.77 -26.43 17.63
CA GLN A 427 -6.57 -27.45 18.66
C GLN A 427 -5.72 -28.62 18.14
N GLU A 428 -6.08 -29.19 16.97
CA GLU A 428 -5.28 -30.23 16.30
C GLU A 428 -3.84 -29.77 16.05
N LEU A 429 -3.67 -28.55 15.54
CA LEU A 429 -2.35 -27.96 15.27
C LEU A 429 -1.51 -27.82 16.54
N SER A 430 -2.14 -27.50 17.67
CA SER A 430 -1.47 -27.40 18.96
C SER A 430 -0.91 -28.75 19.41
N GLU A 431 -1.67 -29.82 19.21
CA GLU A 431 -1.21 -31.17 19.51
C GLU A 431 -0.09 -31.63 18.58
N VAL A 432 -0.22 -31.36 17.29
CA VAL A 432 0.83 -31.64 16.30
C VAL A 432 2.14 -30.92 16.66
N LYS A 433 2.09 -29.67 17.06
CA LYS A 433 3.28 -28.88 17.44
C LYS A 433 4.02 -29.47 18.64
N LYS A 434 3.30 -30.10 19.58
CA LYS A 434 3.90 -30.78 20.74
C LYS A 434 4.66 -32.07 20.37
N GLN A 435 4.25 -32.72 19.27
CA GLN A 435 4.85 -33.98 18.82
C GLN A 435 6.19 -33.73 18.08
N TYR A 436 6.37 -32.55 17.47
CA TYR A 436 7.56 -32.23 16.67
C TYR A 436 8.39 -31.17 17.38
N PRO A 437 9.62 -31.45 17.78
CA PRO A 437 10.56 -30.49 18.38
C PRO A 437 10.85 -29.29 17.46
N LEU A 438 11.21 -28.16 18.07
CA LEU A 438 11.49 -26.91 17.30
C LEU A 438 12.72 -27.02 16.39
N ASN A 439 13.64 -27.93 16.66
CA ASN A 439 14.83 -28.20 15.85
C ASN A 439 14.57 -29.12 14.65
N GLU A 440 13.35 -29.67 14.52
CA GLU A 440 12.98 -30.48 13.37
C GLU A 440 12.30 -29.62 12.29
N GLY A 441 12.72 -29.81 11.04
CA GLY A 441 12.12 -29.19 9.87
C GLY A 441 10.72 -29.73 9.58
N VAL A 442 9.83 -28.89 9.11
CA VAL A 442 8.47 -29.26 8.71
C VAL A 442 8.15 -28.79 7.31
N ALA A 443 7.44 -29.63 6.55
CA ALA A 443 6.85 -29.22 5.28
C ALA A 443 5.34 -29.09 5.44
N VAL A 444 4.79 -27.91 5.14
CA VAL A 444 3.41 -27.57 5.45
C VAL A 444 2.69 -26.95 4.26
N GLN A 445 1.36 -26.97 4.28
CA GLN A 445 0.53 -26.22 3.34
C GLN A 445 0.75 -24.70 3.53
N SER A 446 0.55 -23.91 2.45
CA SER A 446 0.80 -22.48 2.45
C SER A 446 0.15 -21.74 3.62
N SER A 447 -1.12 -22.04 3.91
CA SER A 447 -1.89 -21.41 5.00
C SER A 447 -1.41 -21.77 6.42
N LEU A 448 -0.58 -22.80 6.56
CA LEU A 448 0.00 -23.21 7.84
C LEU A 448 1.40 -22.61 8.06
N GLY A 449 2.05 -22.10 7.03
CA GLY A 449 3.44 -21.65 7.10
C GLY A 449 3.73 -20.65 8.21
N VAL A 450 2.86 -19.67 8.41
CA VAL A 450 3.01 -18.66 9.47
C VAL A 450 2.90 -19.21 10.90
N HIS A 451 2.38 -20.42 11.06
CA HIS A 451 2.26 -21.08 12.36
C HIS A 451 3.51 -21.88 12.75
N PHE A 452 4.47 -22.06 11.82
CA PHE A 452 5.69 -22.86 12.01
C PHE A 452 7.00 -22.09 11.78
N GLN A 453 6.97 -20.78 11.59
CA GLN A 453 8.12 -19.94 11.23
C GLN A 453 9.33 -19.98 12.17
N GLN A 454 9.18 -20.56 13.37
CA GLN A 454 10.24 -20.67 14.39
C GLN A 454 11.14 -21.89 14.16
N ARG A 455 11.03 -22.54 13.03
CA ARG A 455 11.80 -23.74 12.66
C ARG A 455 12.08 -23.72 11.17
N GLU A 456 12.86 -24.67 10.73
CA GLU A 456 13.02 -24.90 9.31
C GLU A 456 11.66 -25.28 8.69
N VAL A 457 11.17 -24.47 7.76
CA VAL A 457 9.84 -24.66 7.15
C VAL A 457 9.98 -24.77 5.66
N ASN A 458 9.38 -25.80 5.07
CA ASN A 458 9.25 -25.94 3.62
C ASN A 458 7.77 -26.00 3.22
N TYR A 459 7.48 -25.83 1.95
CA TYR A 459 6.14 -25.80 1.39
C TYR A 459 5.77 -27.13 0.73
N ILE A 460 4.66 -27.70 1.13
CA ILE A 460 4.06 -28.85 0.41
C ILE A 460 3.21 -28.31 -0.72
N ALA A 461 3.73 -28.32 -1.93
CA ALA A 461 2.97 -27.99 -3.12
C ALA A 461 2.00 -29.11 -3.48
N GLY A 462 0.74 -28.77 -3.67
CA GLY A 462 -0.19 -29.62 -4.43
C GLY A 462 0.01 -29.50 -5.95
N SER A 463 1.09 -28.88 -6.40
CA SER A 463 1.40 -28.67 -7.82
C SER A 463 2.90 -28.83 -8.07
N ASN A 464 3.23 -29.39 -9.23
CA ASN A 464 4.57 -29.74 -9.70
C ASN A 464 5.56 -28.57 -9.91
N GLN A 465 5.34 -27.41 -9.31
CA GLN A 465 6.12 -26.20 -9.63
C GLN A 465 7.26 -25.88 -8.68
N TYR A 466 7.34 -26.53 -7.50
CA TYR A 466 8.50 -26.38 -6.61
C TYR A 466 8.88 -27.77 -6.08
N PRO A 467 10.07 -28.21 -6.38
CA PRO A 467 10.52 -29.52 -5.95
C PRO A 467 10.90 -29.45 -4.47
N CYS A 468 10.04 -29.93 -3.59
CA CYS A 468 10.60 -30.88 -2.67
C CYS A 468 10.92 -32.09 -3.55
N GLY A 469 12.12 -32.22 -4.05
CA GLY A 469 12.58 -33.46 -4.68
C GLY A 469 12.33 -34.60 -3.71
N GLU A 470 12.14 -35.82 -4.21
CA GLU A 470 11.94 -36.98 -3.35
C GLU A 470 13.02 -37.06 -2.24
N GLU A 471 14.26 -36.65 -2.53
CA GLU A 471 15.37 -36.53 -1.56
C GLU A 471 15.15 -35.50 -0.46
N GLN A 472 14.41 -34.41 -0.72
CA GLN A 472 14.08 -33.41 0.31
C GLN A 472 12.84 -33.78 1.13
N ALA A 473 11.92 -34.57 0.58
CA ALA A 473 10.73 -35.02 1.29
C ALA A 473 11.06 -35.87 2.51
N ASP A 474 12.13 -36.66 2.46
CA ASP A 474 12.59 -37.50 3.58
C ASP A 474 13.23 -36.67 4.72
N ARG A 475 13.66 -35.44 4.44
CA ARG A 475 14.27 -34.54 5.42
C ARG A 475 13.25 -33.79 6.28
N PHE A 476 12.02 -33.65 5.82
CA PHE A 476 10.97 -32.89 6.50
C PHE A 476 9.80 -33.78 6.88
N HIS A 477 9.31 -33.64 8.11
CA HIS A 477 8.03 -34.26 8.49
C HIS A 477 6.90 -33.60 7.68
N GLN A 478 6.23 -34.40 6.85
CA GLN A 478 5.12 -33.92 6.04
C GLN A 478 3.85 -33.76 6.88
N LEU A 479 3.52 -32.52 7.20
CA LEU A 479 2.31 -32.14 7.89
C LEU A 479 1.22 -31.75 6.87
N ALA A 480 0.59 -32.75 6.27
CA ALA A 480 -0.61 -32.57 5.48
C ALA A 480 -1.83 -32.89 6.32
N LEU A 481 -2.59 -31.90 6.74
CA LEU A 481 -3.92 -32.11 7.30
C LEU A 481 -4.79 -32.70 6.18
N LYS A 482 -5.42 -33.85 6.44
CA LYS A 482 -6.18 -34.59 5.43
C LYS A 482 -7.20 -33.64 4.76
N ARG A 483 -7.10 -33.49 3.45
CA ARG A 483 -7.90 -32.59 2.59
C ARG A 483 -9.43 -32.61 2.85
N LYS A 484 -9.95 -33.66 3.48
CA LYS A 484 -11.38 -33.82 3.80
C LYS A 484 -11.95 -32.77 4.75
N HIS A 485 -11.11 -31.98 5.42
CA HIS A 485 -11.54 -30.99 6.42
C HIS A 485 -11.42 -29.53 5.98
N TRP A 486 -10.89 -29.25 4.77
CA TRP A 486 -10.52 -27.90 4.32
C TRP A 486 -11.34 -27.35 3.14
N LEU A 487 -12.26 -28.13 2.59
CA LEU A 487 -13.27 -27.74 1.61
C LEU A 487 -14.68 -27.71 2.26
#